data_52abd81c21344b6c1922c4e5a110d743
#
_entry.id   52abd81c21344b6c1922c4e5a110d743
#
_cell.length_a   1.000
_cell.length_b   1.000
_cell.length_c   1.000
_cell.angle_alpha   90.00
_cell.angle_beta   90.00
_cell.angle_gamma   90.00
#
_symmetry.space_group_name_H-M   'P 1'
#
loop_
_entity.id
_entity.type
_entity.pdbx_description
1 polymer ?
#
loop_
_entity_poly.entity_id
_entity_poly.type
_entity_poly.pdbx_seq_one_letter_code
_entity_poly.pdbx_strand_id
1 'polypeptide(L)'
;MKNVKIIVSVAAIGIAAYALWPTKAPDTMAVGTALAEVTLPATLSDNAQIGKTAYDANCASCHGPNGAGTDGKAPPLIHKIYEPNHHGDEAFQRAAALGVQSHHWPFGNMPPVAGLTRGDVTMIVAYIREVQ
;
A
#
# COMPACT_ATOMS: atom_id res chain seq x y z
N MET A 1 46.93 -26.43 31.16
CA MET A 1 46.67 -26.54 29.69
C MET A 1 45.39 -27.28 29.33
N LYS A 2 44.81 -28.14 30.19
CA LYS A 2 43.51 -28.83 29.93
C LYS A 2 42.30 -27.89 29.87
N ASN A 3 42.26 -26.82 30.67
CA ASN A 3 41.12 -25.91 30.76
C ASN A 3 40.93 -24.97 29.54
N VAL A 4 42.05 -24.64 28.84
CA VAL A 4 42.02 -23.81 27.64
C VAL A 4 41.30 -24.51 26.47
N LYS A 5 41.50 -25.83 26.31
CA LYS A 5 40.85 -26.59 25.23
C LYS A 5 39.33 -26.69 25.42
N ILE A 6 38.87 -26.78 26.66
CA ILE A 6 37.44 -26.84 26.96
C ILE A 6 36.77 -25.49 26.67
N ILE A 7 37.40 -24.37 27.02
CA ILE A 7 36.85 -23.03 26.77
C ILE A 7 36.73 -22.75 25.26
N VAL A 8 37.76 -23.13 24.46
CA VAL A 8 37.69 -22.96 23.00
C VAL A 8 36.61 -23.80 22.36
N SER A 9 36.39 -25.03 22.83
CA SER A 9 35.32 -25.91 22.31
C SER A 9 33.92 -25.40 22.61
N VAL A 10 33.69 -24.86 23.81
CA VAL A 10 32.38 -24.28 24.19
C VAL A 10 32.10 -23.02 23.39
N ALA A 11 33.10 -22.16 23.16
CA ALA A 11 32.95 -20.96 22.36
C ALA A 11 32.62 -21.29 20.88
N ALA A 12 33.26 -22.29 20.31
CA ALA A 12 33.03 -22.71 18.93
C ALA A 12 31.59 -23.27 18.74
N ILE A 13 31.08 -24.05 19.70
CA ILE A 13 29.70 -24.58 19.66
C ILE A 13 28.69 -23.43 19.80
N GLY A 14 28.94 -22.45 20.66
CA GLY A 14 28.06 -21.27 20.83
C GLY A 14 27.97 -20.43 19.57
N ILE A 15 29.08 -20.21 18.87
CA ILE A 15 29.11 -19.45 17.61
C ILE A 15 28.37 -20.23 16.49
N ALA A 16 28.56 -21.54 16.39
CA ALA A 16 27.88 -22.37 15.41
C ALA A 16 26.35 -22.41 15.67
N ALA A 17 25.92 -22.51 16.93
CA ALA A 17 24.52 -22.48 17.29
C ALA A 17 23.87 -21.10 17.00
N TYR A 18 24.59 -20.01 17.20
CA TYR A 18 24.10 -18.66 16.86
C TYR A 18 24.01 -18.46 15.34
N ALA A 19 24.95 -18.96 14.55
CA ALA A 19 24.93 -18.86 13.09
C ALA A 19 23.80 -19.71 12.43
N LEU A 20 23.37 -20.77 13.11
CA LEU A 20 22.27 -21.65 12.67
C LEU A 20 20.91 -21.24 13.28
N TRP A 21 20.86 -20.18 14.10
CA TRP A 21 19.59 -19.70 14.61
C TRP A 21 18.74 -19.19 13.47
N PRO A 22 17.54 -19.76 13.23
CA PRO A 22 16.69 -19.29 12.15
C PRO A 22 16.34 -17.83 12.44
N THR A 23 16.94 -16.91 11.69
CA THR A 23 16.50 -15.53 11.68
C THR A 23 15.10 -15.55 11.08
N LYS A 24 14.08 -15.40 11.94
CA LYS A 24 12.71 -15.19 11.46
C LYS A 24 12.77 -14.00 10.50
N ALA A 25 12.52 -14.27 9.22
CA ALA A 25 12.35 -13.18 8.26
C ALA A 25 11.33 -12.22 8.87
N PRO A 26 11.52 -10.89 8.76
CA PRO A 26 10.51 -9.95 9.21
C PRO A 26 9.19 -10.41 8.61
N ASP A 27 8.17 -10.58 9.46
CA ASP A 27 6.81 -10.85 9.00
C ASP A 27 6.47 -9.69 8.06
N THR A 28 6.71 -9.88 6.76
CA THR A 28 6.06 -9.07 5.75
C THR A 28 4.59 -9.34 6.01
N MET A 29 3.90 -8.38 6.64
CA MET A 29 2.45 -8.44 6.77
C MET A 29 1.96 -8.81 5.38
N ALA A 30 1.29 -9.94 5.27
CA ALA A 30 0.76 -10.39 4.00
C ALA A 30 -0.09 -9.22 3.49
N VAL A 31 0.43 -8.51 2.50
CA VAL A 31 -0.35 -7.50 1.80
C VAL A 31 -1.52 -8.30 1.25
N GLY A 32 -2.73 -7.96 1.65
CA GLY A 32 -3.91 -8.67 1.17
C GLY A 32 -3.86 -8.75 -0.35
N THR A 33 -4.37 -9.82 -0.91
CA THR A 33 -4.33 -10.06 -2.37
C THR A 33 -4.94 -8.86 -3.10
N ALA A 34 -4.31 -8.42 -4.17
CA ALA A 34 -4.86 -7.39 -5.05
C ALA A 34 -6.21 -7.86 -5.61
N LEU A 35 -7.20 -6.97 -5.63
CA LEU A 35 -8.55 -7.26 -6.11
C LEU A 35 -8.70 -7.09 -7.62
N ALA A 36 -7.77 -6.38 -8.24
CA ALA A 36 -7.76 -6.14 -9.68
C ALA A 36 -6.33 -6.13 -10.22
N GLU A 37 -6.17 -6.58 -11.45
CA GLU A 37 -4.94 -6.35 -12.22
C GLU A 37 -4.96 -4.93 -12.79
N VAL A 38 -3.83 -4.24 -12.71
CA VAL A 38 -3.67 -2.89 -13.22
C VAL A 38 -2.55 -2.87 -14.24
N THR A 39 -2.89 -2.50 -15.46
CA THR A 39 -1.90 -2.24 -16.51
C THR A 39 -1.61 -0.75 -16.55
N LEU A 40 -0.39 -0.36 -16.21
CA LEU A 40 0.00 1.04 -16.32
C LEU A 40 0.23 1.43 -17.78
N PRO A 41 -0.17 2.63 -18.20
CA PRO A 41 0.21 3.15 -19.51
C PRO A 41 1.73 3.29 -19.59
N ALA A 42 2.30 3.25 -20.80
CA ALA A 42 3.74 3.35 -21.02
C ALA A 42 4.32 4.68 -20.50
N THR A 43 3.53 5.73 -20.51
CA THR A 43 3.88 7.05 -19.96
C THR A 43 2.67 7.65 -19.28
N LEU A 44 2.91 8.30 -18.15
CA LEU A 44 1.92 9.12 -17.44
C LEU A 44 2.16 10.59 -17.77
N SER A 45 1.10 11.40 -17.81
CA SER A 45 1.25 12.85 -17.84
C SER A 45 1.98 13.39 -16.61
N ASP A 46 2.50 14.61 -16.68
CA ASP A 46 3.21 15.24 -15.56
C ASP A 46 2.33 15.30 -14.29
N ASN A 47 1.06 15.65 -14.46
CA ASN A 47 0.12 15.68 -13.34
C ASN A 47 -0.11 14.28 -12.74
N ALA A 48 -0.22 13.26 -13.58
CA ALA A 48 -0.40 11.89 -13.11
C ALA A 48 0.86 11.32 -12.44
N GLN A 49 2.04 11.72 -12.85
CA GLN A 49 3.30 11.37 -12.20
C GLN A 49 3.38 11.95 -10.77
N ILE A 50 3.02 13.23 -10.62
CA ILE A 50 2.89 13.88 -9.31
C ILE A 50 1.83 13.15 -8.48
N GLY A 51 0.67 12.87 -9.09
CA GLY A 51 -0.44 12.15 -8.48
C GLY A 51 -0.07 10.74 -8.02
N LYS A 52 0.71 10.02 -8.82
CA LYS A 52 1.21 8.69 -8.45
C LYS A 52 2.07 8.75 -7.19
N THR A 53 2.98 9.72 -7.09
CA THR A 53 3.83 9.89 -5.92
C THR A 53 2.99 10.18 -4.67
N ALA A 54 2.00 11.07 -4.78
CA ALA A 54 1.09 11.39 -3.69
C ALA A 54 0.18 10.20 -3.32
N TYR A 55 -0.30 9.44 -4.32
CA TYR A 55 -1.08 8.22 -4.13
C TYR A 55 -0.29 7.15 -3.38
N ASP A 56 0.94 6.87 -3.81
CA ASP A 56 1.79 5.86 -3.18
C ASP A 56 2.06 6.18 -1.71
N ALA A 57 2.23 7.46 -1.38
CA ALA A 57 2.48 7.90 0.00
C ALA A 57 1.24 7.86 0.91
N ASN A 58 0.04 8.09 0.38
CA ASN A 58 -1.14 8.35 1.21
C ASN A 58 -2.28 7.34 1.04
N CYS A 59 -2.36 6.65 -0.10
CA CYS A 59 -3.52 5.82 -0.48
C CYS A 59 -3.16 4.34 -0.65
N ALA A 60 -1.96 4.06 -1.19
CA ALA A 60 -1.55 2.70 -1.58
C ALA A 60 -1.52 1.72 -0.42
N SER A 61 -1.25 2.17 0.81
CA SER A 61 -1.24 1.32 2.00
C SER A 61 -2.59 0.62 2.27
N CYS A 62 -3.70 1.21 1.80
CA CYS A 62 -5.04 0.65 1.88
C CYS A 62 -5.54 0.17 0.52
N HIS A 63 -5.49 1.03 -0.49
CA HIS A 63 -6.05 0.77 -1.82
C HIS A 63 -5.12 -0.04 -2.75
N GLY A 64 -4.02 -0.56 -2.21
CA GLY A 64 -3.07 -1.37 -2.97
C GLY A 64 -2.22 -0.57 -3.96
N PRO A 65 -1.19 -1.18 -4.52
CA PRO A 65 -0.39 -0.56 -5.57
C PRO A 65 -1.26 -0.25 -6.79
N ASN A 66 -1.06 0.93 -7.35
CA ASN A 66 -1.74 1.41 -8.56
C ASN A 66 -3.28 1.40 -8.50
N GLY A 67 -3.87 1.44 -7.32
CA GLY A 67 -5.33 1.41 -7.18
C GLY A 67 -5.96 0.02 -7.34
N ALA A 68 -5.17 -1.04 -7.24
CA ALA A 68 -5.62 -2.42 -7.41
C ALA A 68 -6.60 -2.91 -6.34
N GLY A 69 -6.75 -2.17 -5.24
CA GLY A 69 -7.45 -2.63 -4.05
C GLY A 69 -6.65 -3.63 -3.23
N THR A 70 -7.10 -3.89 -2.02
CA THR A 70 -6.52 -4.88 -1.12
C THR A 70 -7.65 -5.67 -0.47
N ASP A 71 -7.69 -6.97 -0.68
CA ASP A 71 -8.74 -7.82 -0.15
C ASP A 71 -8.86 -7.70 1.38
N GLY A 72 -10.08 -7.59 1.85
CA GLY A 72 -10.39 -7.41 3.27
C GLY A 72 -10.06 -6.02 3.83
N LYS A 73 -9.52 -5.08 3.02
CA LYS A 73 -9.05 -3.78 3.50
C LYS A 73 -9.66 -2.58 2.78
N ALA A 74 -9.52 -2.50 1.46
CA ALA A 74 -10.04 -1.36 0.70
C ALA A 74 -10.25 -1.70 -0.78
N PRO A 75 -11.20 -1.03 -1.45
CA PRO A 75 -11.59 -1.34 -2.82
C PRO A 75 -10.56 -0.90 -3.86
N PRO A 76 -10.61 -1.53 -5.07
CA PRO A 76 -9.82 -1.10 -6.22
C PRO A 76 -10.37 0.20 -6.81
N LEU A 77 -9.56 1.26 -6.82
CA LEU A 77 -9.98 2.58 -7.33
C LEU A 77 -10.09 2.64 -8.86
N ILE A 78 -9.57 1.61 -9.54
CA ILE A 78 -9.71 1.44 -11.00
C ILE A 78 -11.01 0.74 -11.41
N HIS A 79 -11.85 0.35 -10.45
CA HIS A 79 -13.12 -0.31 -10.74
C HIS A 79 -14.12 0.69 -11.35
N LYS A 80 -14.95 0.22 -12.30
CA LYS A 80 -15.93 1.03 -13.06
C LYS A 80 -16.85 1.92 -12.21
N ILE A 81 -17.12 1.57 -10.95
CA ILE A 81 -17.92 2.42 -10.06
C ILE A 81 -17.20 3.72 -9.67
N TYR A 82 -15.89 3.80 -9.83
CA TYR A 82 -15.08 4.99 -9.57
C TYR A 82 -14.84 5.84 -10.83
N GLU A 83 -15.38 5.44 -12.00
CA GLU A 83 -15.36 6.25 -13.20
C GLU A 83 -16.18 7.53 -13.05
N PRO A 84 -15.88 8.57 -13.86
CA PRO A 84 -16.53 9.89 -13.71
C PRO A 84 -18.04 9.90 -13.79
N ASN A 85 -18.64 8.95 -14.51
CA ASN A 85 -20.09 8.82 -14.65
C ASN A 85 -20.81 8.36 -13.37
N HIS A 86 -20.07 7.79 -12.40
CA HIS A 86 -20.63 7.34 -11.12
C HIS A 86 -19.97 8.05 -9.93
N HIS A 87 -18.63 8.10 -9.88
CA HIS A 87 -17.87 8.86 -8.88
C HIS A 87 -16.98 9.90 -9.57
N GLY A 88 -17.54 11.09 -9.80
CA GLY A 88 -16.78 12.23 -10.33
C GLY A 88 -15.67 12.67 -9.37
N ASP A 89 -14.78 13.53 -9.86
CA ASP A 89 -13.57 13.95 -9.16
C ASP A 89 -13.83 14.53 -7.76
N GLU A 90 -14.95 15.23 -7.59
CA GLU A 90 -15.38 15.74 -6.28
C GLU A 90 -15.69 14.63 -5.26
N ALA A 91 -16.03 13.42 -5.70
CA ALA A 91 -16.19 12.30 -4.78
C ALA A 91 -14.87 11.92 -4.11
N PHE A 92 -13.77 11.94 -4.86
CA PHE A 92 -12.42 11.73 -4.33
C PHE A 92 -12.00 12.84 -3.37
N GLN A 93 -12.33 14.12 -3.70
CA GLN A 93 -12.07 15.25 -2.83
C GLN A 93 -12.76 15.09 -1.48
N ARG A 94 -14.06 14.74 -1.51
CA ARG A 94 -14.84 14.49 -0.28
C ARG A 94 -14.33 13.28 0.49
N ALA A 95 -14.00 12.19 -0.21
CA ALA A 95 -13.49 10.98 0.41
C ALA A 95 -12.19 11.24 1.18
N ALA A 96 -11.25 11.96 0.58
CA ALA A 96 -10.01 12.33 1.24
C ALA A 96 -10.23 13.25 2.44
N ALA A 97 -11.09 14.27 2.29
CA ALA A 97 -11.30 15.28 3.32
C ALA A 97 -12.17 14.80 4.49
N LEU A 98 -13.21 14.02 4.22
CA LEU A 98 -14.26 13.68 5.20
C LEU A 98 -14.35 12.18 5.51
N GLY A 99 -13.64 11.34 4.74
CA GLY A 99 -13.81 9.91 4.76
C GLY A 99 -15.07 9.46 3.99
N VAL A 100 -15.34 8.17 4.01
CA VAL A 100 -16.48 7.57 3.33
C VAL A 100 -17.20 6.59 4.25
N GLN A 101 -18.51 6.72 4.36
CA GLN A 101 -19.34 5.65 4.87
C GLN A 101 -19.47 4.56 3.80
N SER A 102 -19.11 3.33 4.16
CA SER A 102 -19.11 2.19 3.24
C SER A 102 -20.51 1.94 2.66
N HIS A 103 -20.62 1.81 1.33
CA HIS A 103 -21.88 1.59 0.63
C HIS A 103 -21.76 0.71 -0.62
N HIS A 104 -20.58 0.46 -1.16
CA HIS A 104 -20.35 -0.42 -2.31
C HIS A 104 -19.57 -1.69 -1.96
N TRP A 105 -18.74 -1.63 -0.90
CA TRP A 105 -17.82 -2.70 -0.55
C TRP A 105 -17.94 -3.07 0.94
N PRO A 106 -17.68 -4.34 1.32
CA PRO A 106 -17.83 -4.79 2.70
C PRO A 106 -16.61 -4.46 3.58
N PHE A 107 -15.69 -3.59 3.14
CA PHE A 107 -14.41 -3.34 3.82
C PHE A 107 -14.49 -2.33 4.97
N GLY A 108 -15.70 -1.83 5.26
CA GLY A 108 -15.88 -0.82 6.31
C GLY A 108 -15.68 0.61 5.81
N ASN A 109 -15.72 1.56 6.74
CA ASN A 109 -15.63 2.98 6.44
C ASN A 109 -14.18 3.40 6.17
N MET A 110 -13.98 4.29 5.21
CA MET A 110 -12.70 4.96 4.99
C MET A 110 -12.59 6.16 5.94
N PRO A 111 -11.51 6.29 6.73
CA PRO A 111 -11.29 7.50 7.52
C PRO A 111 -10.82 8.66 6.63
N PRO A 112 -10.96 9.93 7.09
CA PRO A 112 -10.33 11.07 6.44
C PRO A 112 -8.80 10.90 6.37
N VAL A 113 -8.18 11.42 5.32
CA VAL A 113 -6.73 11.40 5.12
C VAL A 113 -6.17 12.78 5.50
N ALA A 114 -5.49 12.86 6.64
CA ALA A 114 -4.92 14.11 7.11
C ALA A 114 -3.73 14.57 6.23
N GLY A 115 -3.55 15.88 6.12
CA GLY A 115 -2.38 16.48 5.47
C GLY A 115 -2.47 16.65 3.96
N LEU A 116 -3.50 16.14 3.31
CA LEU A 116 -3.73 16.34 1.87
C LEU A 116 -4.46 17.66 1.62
N THR A 117 -3.97 18.44 0.65
CA THR A 117 -4.68 19.59 0.10
C THR A 117 -5.60 19.16 -1.05
N ARG A 118 -6.54 20.01 -1.45
CA ARG A 118 -7.35 19.77 -2.65
C ARG A 118 -6.49 19.64 -3.92
N GLY A 119 -5.37 20.35 -3.98
CA GLY A 119 -4.41 20.26 -5.08
C GLY A 119 -3.78 18.87 -5.17
N ASP A 120 -3.33 18.32 -4.04
CA ASP A 120 -2.76 16.97 -3.99
C ASP A 120 -3.78 15.93 -4.45
N VAL A 121 -5.02 16.03 -3.97
CA VAL A 121 -6.10 15.11 -4.39
C VAL A 121 -6.42 15.28 -5.87
N THR A 122 -6.35 16.48 -6.44
CA THR A 122 -6.52 16.69 -7.89
C THR A 122 -5.46 15.93 -8.69
N MET A 123 -4.19 15.96 -8.25
CA MET A 123 -3.12 15.20 -8.91
C MET A 123 -3.34 13.68 -8.73
N ILE A 124 -3.73 13.23 -7.54
CA ILE A 124 -4.07 11.81 -7.30
C ILE A 124 -5.19 11.35 -8.23
N VAL A 125 -6.23 12.17 -8.40
CA VAL A 125 -7.33 11.88 -9.34
C VAL A 125 -6.81 11.80 -10.77
N ALA A 126 -5.97 12.74 -11.21
CA ALA A 126 -5.36 12.68 -12.53
C ALA A 126 -4.64 11.34 -12.78
N TYR A 127 -3.89 10.87 -11.78
CA TYR A 127 -3.26 9.56 -11.84
C TYR A 127 -4.29 8.41 -11.95
N ILE A 128 -5.29 8.38 -11.06
CA ILE A 128 -6.31 7.33 -11.08
C ILE A 128 -7.07 7.31 -12.41
N ARG A 129 -7.38 8.48 -13.00
CA ARG A 129 -8.06 8.58 -14.29
C ARG A 129 -7.24 8.01 -15.47
N GLU A 130 -5.92 8.10 -15.39
CA GLU A 130 -5.04 7.54 -16.44
C GLU A 130 -4.83 6.02 -16.30
N VAL A 131 -5.11 5.44 -15.15
CA VAL A 131 -4.97 4.00 -14.92
C VAL A 131 -6.30 3.24 -14.87
N GLN A 132 -7.44 3.94 -14.98
CA GLN A 132 -8.78 3.39 -15.17
C GLN A 132 -8.98 2.92 -16.61
#